data_271505b6a90392e61cb52f897ec94bcf
#
_entry.id   271505b6a90392e61cb52f897ec94bcf
#
_cell.length_a   1.000
_cell.length_b   1.000
_cell.length_c   1.000
_cell.angle_alpha   90.00
_cell.angle_beta   90.00
_cell.angle_gamma   90.00
#
_symmetry.space_group_name_H-M   'P 1'
#
loop_
_entity.id
_entity.type
_entity.pdbx_description
1 polymer ?
#
loop_
_entity_poly.entity_id
_entity_poly.type
_entity_poly.pdbx_seq_one_letter_code
_entity_poly.pdbx_strand_id
1 'polypeptide(L)'
;MMFLKQISVVNYKNIPSQAYAFSPTINCFVGDNGVGKTNLLDAIYHLGMAKSYFTTSAVQNVRHGEEFYLIEGQFQRETREEQIVCSLKKGQKKVMKHNGKAYERLADHIGKYPMVIISPSDRDLIVEGSETRRKFLDSVISQTDRAYLELLLRYNRILLQRNTLLKQMAENGVVSVETLSIYDEQLAPLGQHLYEKRRVFMEEFLPVFSEQYAYISGGKERVNLQYESQLHQSDLATLLRENTERDRSAQYTTTGIHKDDLLFEIEGFPMKKYGSQGQQKSFLIALKLSQFKILQQELGITPIVLLDDIFDKLDDTRVTQLVQLVTQKHFGQLFITDTHSQRTEAVVKSTGLAYELIQVT
;
A
#
# COMPACT_ATOMS: atom_id res chain seq x y z
N MET A 1 -4.36 8.52 20.82
CA MET A 1 -5.10 7.73 19.81
C MET A 1 -5.40 8.60 18.61
N MET A 2 -5.34 8.05 17.38
CA MET A 2 -5.70 8.75 16.13
C MET A 2 -6.88 8.01 15.49
N PHE A 3 -7.91 8.74 15.06
CA PHE A 3 -9.05 8.17 14.34
C PHE A 3 -9.72 9.21 13.42
N LEU A 4 -10.40 8.75 12.39
CA LEU A 4 -11.20 9.55 11.48
C LEU A 4 -12.60 9.74 12.09
N LYS A 5 -12.99 10.99 12.41
CA LYS A 5 -14.31 11.32 13.01
C LYS A 5 -15.41 11.35 11.95
N GLN A 6 -15.09 11.94 10.81
CA GLN A 6 -16.04 12.08 9.70
C GLN A 6 -15.32 12.19 8.37
N ILE A 7 -16.03 11.82 7.32
CA ILE A 7 -15.60 12.00 5.93
C ILE A 7 -16.71 12.63 5.11
N SER A 8 -16.33 13.50 4.18
CA SER A 8 -17.18 13.98 3.10
C SER A 8 -16.53 13.65 1.77
N VAL A 9 -17.30 13.09 0.85
CA VAL A 9 -16.83 12.64 -0.46
C VAL A 9 -17.74 13.20 -1.54
N VAL A 10 -17.17 13.86 -2.54
CA VAL A 10 -17.90 14.45 -3.67
C VAL A 10 -17.26 13.96 -4.98
N ASN A 11 -18.08 13.43 -5.87
CA ASN A 11 -17.69 12.99 -7.23
C ASN A 11 -16.50 12.02 -7.28
N TYR A 12 -16.43 11.09 -6.33
CA TYR A 12 -15.36 10.11 -6.25
C TYR A 12 -15.84 8.74 -6.71
N LYS A 13 -15.29 8.22 -7.80
CA LYS A 13 -15.67 6.95 -8.44
C LYS A 13 -17.18 6.89 -8.72
N ASN A 14 -17.93 6.01 -8.02
CA ASN A 14 -19.41 5.96 -8.17
C ASN A 14 -20.15 6.84 -7.14
N ILE A 15 -19.45 7.45 -6.19
CA ILE A 15 -20.05 8.26 -5.12
C ILE A 15 -20.31 9.68 -5.63
N PRO A 16 -21.59 10.15 -5.74
CA PRO A 16 -21.87 11.50 -6.17
C PRO A 16 -21.59 12.53 -5.07
N SER A 17 -22.18 12.35 -3.90
CA SER A 17 -21.95 13.16 -2.69
C SER A 17 -22.45 12.40 -1.49
N GLN A 18 -21.57 12.14 -0.52
CA GLN A 18 -21.93 11.47 0.73
C GLN A 18 -21.08 12.02 1.88
N ALA A 19 -21.64 12.00 3.09
CA ALA A 19 -20.93 12.34 4.31
C ALA A 19 -21.29 11.34 5.41
N TYR A 20 -20.29 10.94 6.20
CA TYR A 20 -20.45 9.98 7.28
C TYR A 20 -19.69 10.43 8.52
N ALA A 21 -20.29 10.20 9.69
CA ALA A 21 -19.61 10.26 10.98
C ALA A 21 -19.26 8.83 11.44
N PHE A 22 -18.20 8.67 12.21
CA PHE A 22 -17.65 7.39 12.56
C PHE A 22 -17.42 7.22 14.06
N SER A 23 -17.61 5.98 14.52
CA SER A 23 -17.13 5.54 15.83
C SER A 23 -15.59 5.54 15.86
N PRO A 24 -14.97 5.87 17.00
CA PRO A 24 -13.50 5.77 17.13
C PRO A 24 -12.98 4.32 17.11
N THR A 25 -13.85 3.33 17.14
CA THR A 25 -13.52 1.90 17.21
C THR A 25 -13.88 1.19 15.90
N ILE A 26 -15.06 0.58 15.78
CA ILE A 26 -15.44 -0.24 14.63
C ILE A 26 -16.56 0.43 13.84
N ASN A 27 -16.39 0.48 12.52
CA ASN A 27 -17.38 1.01 11.58
C ASN A 27 -17.59 -0.02 10.47
N CYS A 28 -18.83 -0.45 10.27
CA CYS A 28 -19.20 -1.46 9.29
C CYS A 28 -20.06 -0.84 8.18
N PHE A 29 -19.55 -0.82 6.96
CA PHE A 29 -20.30 -0.43 5.77
C PHE A 29 -21.02 -1.65 5.21
N VAL A 30 -22.34 -1.66 5.29
CA VAL A 30 -23.18 -2.76 4.82
C VAL A 30 -24.10 -2.29 3.70
N GLY A 31 -24.43 -3.20 2.77
CA GLY A 31 -25.31 -2.89 1.63
C GLY A 31 -25.02 -3.83 0.46
N ASP A 32 -25.81 -3.71 -0.61
CA ASP A 32 -25.69 -4.54 -1.79
C ASP A 32 -24.37 -4.38 -2.54
N ASN A 33 -24.07 -5.32 -3.44
CA ASN A 33 -22.90 -5.19 -4.29
C ASN A 33 -23.05 -3.99 -5.25
N GLY A 34 -21.94 -3.27 -5.46
CA GLY A 34 -21.91 -2.14 -6.39
C GLY A 34 -22.35 -0.78 -5.81
N VAL A 35 -22.93 -0.72 -4.60
CA VAL A 35 -23.38 0.56 -3.98
C VAL A 35 -22.24 1.51 -3.62
N GLY A 36 -20.98 1.06 -3.61
CA GLY A 36 -19.83 1.93 -3.36
C GLY A 36 -19.10 1.72 -2.04
N LYS A 37 -19.36 0.63 -1.29
CA LYS A 37 -18.68 0.30 -0.03
C LYS A 37 -17.15 0.33 -0.18
N THR A 38 -16.60 -0.43 -1.13
CA THR A 38 -15.16 -0.45 -1.46
C THR A 38 -14.66 0.94 -1.87
N ASN A 39 -15.46 1.72 -2.59
CA ASN A 39 -15.06 3.06 -3.02
C ASN A 39 -15.02 4.06 -1.86
N LEU A 40 -15.90 3.90 -0.86
CA LEU A 40 -15.84 4.69 0.36
C LEU A 40 -14.60 4.31 1.20
N LEU A 41 -14.29 3.02 1.28
CA LEU A 41 -13.07 2.53 1.94
C LEU A 41 -11.81 3.07 1.25
N ASP A 42 -11.80 3.09 -0.08
CA ASP A 42 -10.72 3.68 -0.87
C ASP A 42 -10.59 5.20 -0.68
N ALA A 43 -11.71 5.91 -0.50
CA ALA A 43 -11.68 7.34 -0.17
C ALA A 43 -11.00 7.59 1.19
N ILE A 44 -11.27 6.74 2.20
CA ILE A 44 -10.58 6.80 3.50
C ILE A 44 -9.07 6.54 3.31
N TYR A 45 -8.71 5.48 2.58
CA TYR A 45 -7.31 5.17 2.27
C TYR A 45 -6.61 6.32 1.53
N HIS A 46 -7.32 6.97 0.61
CA HIS A 46 -6.80 8.10 -0.16
C HIS A 46 -6.44 9.30 0.72
N LEU A 47 -7.19 9.54 1.81
CA LEU A 47 -6.86 10.58 2.78
C LEU A 47 -5.52 10.32 3.49
N GLY A 48 -5.18 9.08 3.82
CA GLY A 48 -3.91 8.74 4.48
C GLY A 48 -2.73 8.61 3.52
N MET A 49 -2.97 8.02 2.36
CA MET A 49 -1.91 7.62 1.43
C MET A 49 -1.74 8.56 0.23
N ALA A 50 -2.53 9.61 0.14
CA ALA A 50 -2.56 10.54 -1.00
C ALA A 50 -2.74 9.86 -2.37
N LYS A 51 -3.24 8.63 -2.40
CA LYS A 51 -3.50 7.84 -3.62
C LYS A 51 -4.59 6.80 -3.37
N SER A 52 -5.29 6.41 -4.43
CA SER A 52 -6.19 5.25 -4.40
C SER A 52 -5.40 3.96 -4.20
N TYR A 53 -5.98 2.99 -3.50
CA TYR A 53 -5.45 1.64 -3.39
C TYR A 53 -5.70 0.83 -4.65
N PHE A 54 -6.89 0.97 -5.23
CA PHE A 54 -7.38 0.15 -6.35
C PHE A 54 -7.08 0.72 -7.73
N THR A 55 -6.74 2.02 -7.82
CA THR A 55 -6.60 2.72 -9.11
C THR A 55 -5.28 3.46 -9.19
N THR A 56 -4.50 3.22 -10.23
CA THR A 56 -3.20 3.87 -10.45
C THR A 56 -3.33 5.28 -11.02
N SER A 57 -4.35 5.51 -11.85
CA SER A 57 -4.60 6.83 -12.47
C SER A 57 -5.47 7.70 -11.57
N ALA A 58 -4.95 8.85 -11.15
CA ALA A 58 -5.69 9.79 -10.31
C ALA A 58 -6.98 10.33 -10.98
N VAL A 59 -6.97 10.47 -12.32
CA VAL A 59 -8.12 10.95 -13.09
C VAL A 59 -9.28 9.94 -13.11
N GLN A 60 -8.98 8.64 -13.08
CA GLN A 60 -10.00 7.58 -13.01
C GLN A 60 -10.78 7.58 -11.68
N ASN A 61 -10.32 8.29 -10.67
CA ASN A 61 -11.07 8.47 -9.43
C ASN A 61 -12.14 9.56 -9.53
N VAL A 62 -12.14 10.39 -10.59
CA VAL A 62 -13.22 11.34 -10.86
C VAL A 62 -14.44 10.58 -11.36
N ARG A 63 -15.62 10.84 -10.77
CA ARG A 63 -16.88 10.23 -11.17
C ARG A 63 -17.15 10.45 -12.66
N HIS A 64 -17.70 9.43 -13.34
CA HIS A 64 -18.03 9.54 -14.75
C HIS A 64 -18.98 10.72 -15.00
N GLY A 65 -18.68 11.54 -16.00
CA GLY A 65 -19.43 12.77 -16.31
C GLY A 65 -19.01 14.00 -15.53
N GLU A 66 -18.20 13.86 -14.48
CA GLU A 66 -17.76 14.97 -13.63
C GLU A 66 -16.35 15.46 -13.98
N GLU A 67 -16.01 16.68 -13.54
CA GLU A 67 -14.74 17.33 -13.82
C GLU A 67 -13.74 17.25 -12.66
N PHE A 68 -14.20 16.96 -11.45
CA PHE A 68 -13.36 16.93 -10.25
C PHE A 68 -13.89 15.94 -9.24
N TYR A 69 -13.05 15.59 -8.25
CA TYR A 69 -13.47 15.00 -6.99
C TYR A 69 -12.92 15.79 -5.80
N LEU A 70 -13.60 15.66 -4.67
CA LEU A 70 -13.19 16.18 -3.38
C LEU A 70 -13.41 15.10 -2.30
N ILE A 71 -12.38 14.86 -1.48
CA ILE A 71 -12.48 14.04 -0.27
C ILE A 71 -11.99 14.90 0.89
N GLU A 72 -12.81 15.03 1.92
CA GLU A 72 -12.48 15.75 3.14
C GLU A 72 -12.65 14.84 4.33
N GLY A 73 -11.65 14.76 5.21
CA GLY A 73 -11.66 13.99 6.45
C GLY A 73 -11.35 14.86 7.65
N GLN A 74 -12.08 14.66 8.74
CA GLN A 74 -11.78 15.23 10.05
C GLN A 74 -11.19 14.13 10.92
N PHE A 75 -9.93 14.27 11.25
CA PHE A 75 -9.21 13.34 12.14
C PHE A 75 -9.13 13.91 13.56
N GLN A 76 -9.28 13.03 14.53
CA GLN A 76 -8.91 13.32 15.91
C GLN A 76 -7.55 12.68 16.18
N ARG A 77 -6.60 13.49 16.64
CA ARG A 77 -5.30 13.01 17.14
C ARG A 77 -5.13 13.51 18.57
N GLU A 78 -5.23 12.61 19.53
CA GLU A 78 -5.26 12.96 20.95
C GLU A 78 -6.36 13.99 21.25
N THR A 79 -6.00 15.23 21.57
CA THR A 79 -6.91 16.34 21.84
C THR A 79 -7.10 17.30 20.67
N ARG A 80 -6.39 17.06 19.54
CA ARG A 80 -6.42 17.98 18.38
C ARG A 80 -7.30 17.44 17.27
N GLU A 81 -8.05 18.32 16.65
CA GLU A 81 -8.75 18.05 15.40
C GLU A 81 -7.91 18.49 14.22
N GLU A 82 -7.81 17.64 13.22
CA GLU A 82 -7.02 17.88 12.00
C GLU A 82 -7.89 17.62 10.78
N GLN A 83 -7.99 18.61 9.90
CA GLN A 83 -8.71 18.49 8.64
C GLN A 83 -7.74 18.12 7.51
N ILE A 84 -8.07 17.08 6.78
CA ILE A 84 -7.36 16.67 5.54
C ILE A 84 -8.32 16.78 4.38
N VAL A 85 -7.90 17.49 3.34
CA VAL A 85 -8.66 17.65 2.10
C VAL A 85 -7.82 17.17 0.93
N CYS A 86 -8.35 16.25 0.13
CA CYS A 86 -7.75 15.79 -1.12
C CYS A 86 -8.69 16.13 -2.28
N SER A 87 -8.19 16.82 -3.29
CA SER A 87 -8.97 17.19 -4.46
C SER A 87 -8.17 17.06 -5.76
N LEU A 88 -8.87 16.72 -6.83
CA LEU A 88 -8.33 16.73 -8.19
C LEU A 88 -9.38 17.32 -9.13
N LYS A 89 -8.97 18.24 -9.99
CA LYS A 89 -9.69 18.66 -11.19
C LYS A 89 -8.99 18.11 -12.42
N LYS A 90 -9.72 17.57 -13.39
CA LYS A 90 -9.17 17.09 -14.67
C LYS A 90 -8.26 18.14 -15.31
N GLY A 91 -7.12 17.74 -15.82
CA GLY A 91 -6.11 18.64 -16.39
C GLY A 91 -5.28 19.42 -15.36
N GLN A 92 -5.53 19.28 -14.06
CA GLN A 92 -4.78 19.95 -13.00
C GLN A 92 -4.04 18.95 -12.11
N LYS A 93 -3.06 19.46 -11.36
CA LYS A 93 -2.36 18.67 -10.34
C LYS A 93 -3.29 18.41 -9.15
N LYS A 94 -3.20 17.20 -8.61
CA LYS A 94 -3.86 16.86 -7.34
C LYS A 94 -3.36 17.75 -6.22
N VAL A 95 -4.28 18.25 -5.41
CA VAL A 95 -3.99 19.10 -4.26
C VAL A 95 -4.38 18.36 -2.98
N MET A 96 -3.50 18.42 -2.00
CA MET A 96 -3.76 17.93 -0.66
C MET A 96 -3.52 19.05 0.35
N LYS A 97 -4.46 19.24 1.29
CA LYS A 97 -4.38 20.30 2.32
C LYS A 97 -4.46 19.66 3.70
N HIS A 98 -3.74 20.24 4.65
CA HIS A 98 -3.80 19.96 6.08
C HIS A 98 -4.17 21.26 6.81
N ASN A 99 -5.30 21.28 7.50
CA ASN A 99 -5.83 22.45 8.20
C ASN A 99 -5.88 23.70 7.31
N GLY A 100 -6.39 23.52 6.07
CA GLY A 100 -6.51 24.60 5.07
C GLY A 100 -5.23 24.91 4.30
N LYS A 101 -4.04 24.50 4.78
CA LYS A 101 -2.75 24.76 4.10
C LYS A 101 -2.40 23.63 3.15
N ALA A 102 -2.15 23.95 1.88
CA ALA A 102 -1.73 22.97 0.88
C ALA A 102 -0.29 22.46 1.17
N TYR A 103 -0.08 21.16 0.96
CA TYR A 103 1.27 20.61 0.94
C TYR A 103 2.00 21.04 -0.34
N GLU A 104 3.24 21.45 -0.21
CA GLU A 104 4.12 21.74 -1.36
C GLU A 104 4.43 20.44 -2.12
N ARG A 105 4.67 19.35 -1.38
CA ARG A 105 4.93 18.01 -1.93
C ARG A 105 3.99 17.00 -1.26
N LEU A 106 3.33 16.15 -2.06
CA LEU A 106 2.46 15.09 -1.53
C LEU A 106 3.23 14.10 -0.63
N ALA A 107 4.53 13.94 -0.85
CA ALA A 107 5.40 13.12 -0.02
C ALA A 107 5.44 13.58 1.45
N ASP A 108 5.21 14.87 1.74
CA ASP A 108 5.22 15.42 3.10
C ASP A 108 3.99 14.99 3.92
N HIS A 109 3.00 14.38 3.28
CA HIS A 109 1.80 13.82 3.90
C HIS A 109 1.97 12.36 4.32
N ILE A 110 2.77 11.58 3.57
CA ILE A 110 2.92 10.14 3.77
C ILE A 110 3.48 9.84 5.18
N GLY A 111 2.89 8.84 5.84
CA GLY A 111 3.24 8.42 7.20
C GLY A 111 2.54 9.20 8.32
N LYS A 112 1.85 10.32 8.03
CA LYS A 112 1.13 11.09 9.05
C LYS A 112 -0.16 10.44 9.52
N TYR A 113 -0.85 9.76 8.61
CA TYR A 113 -2.10 9.03 8.86
C TYR A 113 -1.93 7.59 8.38
N PRO A 114 -1.17 6.75 9.12
CA PRO A 114 -0.86 5.41 8.68
C PRO A 114 -2.13 4.57 8.57
N MET A 115 -2.22 3.84 7.45
CA MET A 115 -3.36 2.98 7.15
C MET A 115 -2.90 1.65 6.57
N VAL A 116 -3.62 0.60 6.94
CA VAL A 116 -3.44 -0.73 6.37
C VAL A 116 -4.77 -1.18 5.79
N ILE A 117 -4.77 -1.58 4.53
CA ILE A 117 -5.94 -2.15 3.87
C ILE A 117 -5.71 -3.63 3.58
N ILE A 118 -6.72 -4.45 3.87
CA ILE A 118 -6.79 -5.87 3.50
C ILE A 118 -7.97 -6.02 2.56
N SER A 119 -7.72 -6.48 1.35
CA SER A 119 -8.71 -6.54 0.28
C SER A 119 -8.53 -7.82 -0.55
N PRO A 120 -9.57 -8.30 -1.24
CA PRO A 120 -9.44 -9.39 -2.21
C PRO A 120 -8.37 -9.16 -3.28
N SER A 121 -8.11 -7.90 -3.65
CA SER A 121 -7.06 -7.54 -4.62
C SER A 121 -5.64 -7.78 -4.10
N ASP A 122 -5.43 -8.00 -2.79
CA ASP A 122 -4.12 -8.37 -2.26
C ASP A 122 -3.58 -9.69 -2.82
N ARG A 123 -4.48 -10.52 -3.38
CA ARG A 123 -4.08 -11.73 -4.11
C ARG A 123 -3.07 -11.44 -5.22
N ASP A 124 -3.11 -10.25 -5.79
CA ASP A 124 -2.19 -9.81 -6.84
C ASP A 124 -0.73 -9.82 -6.37
N LEU A 125 -0.45 -9.67 -5.07
CA LEU A 125 0.88 -9.84 -4.49
C LEU A 125 1.44 -11.26 -4.73
N ILE A 126 0.58 -12.27 -4.75
CA ILE A 126 0.98 -13.66 -5.01
C ILE A 126 0.96 -13.99 -6.50
N VAL A 127 -0.09 -13.56 -7.22
CA VAL A 127 -0.32 -14.04 -8.60
C VAL A 127 0.34 -13.18 -9.66
N GLU A 128 0.56 -11.89 -9.39
CA GLU A 128 1.20 -10.97 -10.34
C GLU A 128 2.73 -10.99 -10.28
N GLY A 129 3.34 -10.11 -11.08
CA GLY A 129 4.78 -9.96 -11.16
C GLY A 129 5.40 -9.23 -9.96
N SER A 130 6.72 -9.14 -9.97
CA SER A 130 7.52 -8.49 -8.93
C SER A 130 7.19 -7.00 -8.72
N GLU A 131 6.61 -6.33 -9.71
CA GLU A 131 6.24 -4.91 -9.59
C GLU A 131 5.24 -4.66 -8.46
N THR A 132 4.20 -5.51 -8.34
CA THR A 132 3.18 -5.41 -7.27
C THR A 132 3.81 -5.61 -5.90
N ARG A 133 4.72 -6.58 -5.75
CA ARG A 133 5.44 -6.82 -4.50
C ARG A 133 6.39 -5.69 -4.13
N ARG A 134 7.10 -5.11 -5.11
CA ARG A 134 7.93 -3.91 -4.87
C ARG A 134 7.09 -2.72 -4.44
N LYS A 135 5.94 -2.46 -5.08
CA LYS A 135 5.01 -1.40 -4.68
C LYS A 135 4.52 -1.57 -3.24
N PHE A 136 4.26 -2.81 -2.82
CA PHE A 136 3.93 -3.12 -1.43
C PHE A 136 5.10 -2.75 -0.49
N LEU A 137 6.30 -3.28 -0.74
CA LEU A 137 7.50 -3.00 0.05
C LEU A 137 7.77 -1.50 0.16
N ASP A 138 7.80 -0.81 -0.98
CA ASP A 138 8.04 0.64 -1.04
C ASP A 138 6.96 1.43 -0.31
N SER A 139 5.71 0.98 -0.36
CA SER A 139 4.60 1.64 0.34
C SER A 139 4.73 1.53 1.85
N VAL A 140 5.22 0.39 2.37
CA VAL A 140 5.42 0.21 3.81
C VAL A 140 6.60 1.06 4.28
N ILE A 141 7.77 0.93 3.65
CA ILE A 141 8.98 1.67 4.06
C ILE A 141 8.77 3.18 3.93
N SER A 142 8.09 3.63 2.86
CA SER A 142 7.84 5.08 2.66
C SER A 142 6.96 5.72 3.73
N GLN A 143 6.16 4.95 4.46
CA GLN A 143 5.37 5.48 5.57
C GLN A 143 6.21 5.69 6.83
N THR A 144 7.27 4.91 7.04
CA THR A 144 8.13 4.97 8.24
C THR A 144 9.40 5.78 7.99
N ASP A 145 9.93 5.77 6.77
CA ASP A 145 11.19 6.41 6.41
C ASP A 145 11.01 7.46 5.30
N ARG A 146 10.95 8.73 5.70
CA ARG A 146 10.84 9.85 4.76
C ARG A 146 12.04 9.95 3.82
N ALA A 147 13.26 9.66 4.31
CA ALA A 147 14.46 9.70 3.47
C ALA A 147 14.42 8.62 2.38
N TYR A 148 13.89 7.43 2.72
CA TYR A 148 13.63 6.39 1.72
C TYR A 148 12.69 6.88 0.62
N LEU A 149 11.56 7.48 0.97
CA LEU A 149 10.61 8.01 -0.01
C LEU A 149 11.24 9.06 -0.92
N GLU A 150 12.04 9.97 -0.37
CA GLU A 150 12.74 10.99 -1.17
C GLU A 150 13.76 10.38 -2.12
N LEU A 151 14.54 9.40 -1.66
CA LEU A 151 15.48 8.66 -2.51
C LEU A 151 14.75 7.88 -3.62
N LEU A 152 13.64 7.22 -3.29
CA LEU A 152 12.84 6.45 -4.25
C LEU A 152 12.26 7.33 -5.35
N LEU A 153 11.74 8.50 -5.02
CA LEU A 153 11.20 9.46 -5.98
C LEU A 153 12.32 9.98 -6.92
N ARG A 154 13.50 10.27 -6.38
CA ARG A 154 14.67 10.69 -7.18
C ARG A 154 15.15 9.57 -8.09
N TYR A 155 15.31 8.35 -7.56
CA TYR A 155 15.72 7.17 -8.31
C TYR A 155 14.77 6.92 -9.49
N ASN A 156 13.46 6.89 -9.25
CA ASN A 156 12.46 6.66 -10.29
C ASN A 156 12.48 7.74 -11.37
N ARG A 157 12.73 9.01 -11.02
CA ARG A 157 12.86 10.10 -11.97
C ARG A 157 14.07 9.91 -12.88
N ILE A 158 15.23 9.60 -12.31
CA ILE A 158 16.48 9.39 -13.08
C ILE A 158 16.37 8.13 -13.94
N LEU A 159 15.79 7.05 -13.41
CA LEU A 159 15.52 5.82 -14.15
C LEU A 159 14.64 6.09 -15.38
N LEU A 160 13.60 6.89 -15.24
CA LEU A 160 12.73 7.28 -16.35
C LEU A 160 13.51 8.06 -17.41
N GLN A 161 14.35 9.01 -17.00
CA GLN A 161 15.19 9.80 -17.92
C GLN A 161 16.20 8.92 -18.66
N ARG A 162 16.87 8.00 -17.94
CA ARG A 162 17.78 7.02 -18.52
C ARG A 162 17.07 6.13 -19.55
N ASN A 163 15.89 5.62 -19.21
CA ASN A 163 15.11 4.78 -20.13
C ASN A 163 14.60 5.56 -21.34
N THR A 164 14.29 6.84 -21.19
CA THR A 164 13.92 7.71 -22.32
C THR A 164 15.12 7.90 -23.25
N LEU A 165 16.32 8.11 -22.70
CA LEU A 165 17.55 8.21 -23.50
C LEU A 165 17.82 6.92 -24.26
N LEU A 166 17.73 5.74 -23.59
CA LEU A 166 17.94 4.43 -24.25
C LEU A 166 17.00 4.22 -25.45
N LYS A 167 15.74 4.65 -25.35
CA LYS A 167 14.78 4.62 -26.47
C LYS A 167 15.19 5.56 -27.61
N GLN A 168 15.54 6.81 -27.28
CA GLN A 168 15.99 7.79 -28.27
C GLN A 168 17.27 7.33 -29.01
N MET A 169 18.18 6.68 -28.29
CA MET A 169 19.39 6.09 -28.88
C MET A 169 19.06 5.01 -29.94
N ALA A 170 18.06 4.17 -29.63
CA ALA A 170 17.61 3.15 -30.58
C ALA A 170 16.91 3.74 -31.82
N GLU A 171 16.14 4.81 -31.64
CA GLU A 171 15.41 5.47 -32.72
C GLU A 171 16.31 6.28 -33.65
N ASN A 172 17.29 7.00 -33.10
CA ASN A 172 18.11 7.95 -33.84
C ASN A 172 19.45 7.39 -34.33
N GLY A 173 19.85 6.19 -33.91
CA GLY A 173 21.13 5.56 -34.28
C GLY A 173 22.38 6.26 -33.74
N VAL A 174 22.23 7.39 -33.04
CA VAL A 174 23.32 8.18 -32.45
C VAL A 174 23.38 7.87 -30.95
N VAL A 175 24.55 7.43 -30.53
CA VAL A 175 24.78 7.05 -29.14
C VAL A 175 25.89 7.88 -28.54
N SER A 176 25.56 8.69 -27.54
CA SER A 176 26.55 9.16 -26.59
C SER A 176 26.55 8.26 -25.36
N VAL A 177 27.48 7.32 -25.29
CA VAL A 177 27.73 6.50 -24.09
C VAL A 177 28.07 7.40 -22.91
N GLU A 178 28.73 8.53 -23.17
CA GLU A 178 29.03 9.54 -22.15
C GLU A 178 27.76 10.17 -21.55
N THR A 179 26.70 10.38 -22.35
CA THR A 179 25.41 10.88 -21.80
C THR A 179 24.73 9.83 -20.92
N LEU A 180 24.86 8.55 -21.26
CA LEU A 180 24.31 7.47 -20.44
C LEU A 180 25.03 7.37 -19.09
N SER A 181 26.37 7.54 -19.07
CA SER A 181 27.17 7.49 -17.84
C SER A 181 26.78 8.58 -16.83
N ILE A 182 26.33 9.77 -17.28
CA ILE A 182 25.82 10.82 -16.39
C ILE A 182 24.61 10.36 -15.59
N TYR A 183 23.71 9.58 -16.20
CA TYR A 183 22.57 9.01 -15.48
C TYR A 183 23.00 7.86 -14.57
N ASP A 184 23.98 7.05 -15.00
CA ASP A 184 24.50 5.94 -14.20
C ASP A 184 25.19 6.44 -12.93
N GLU A 185 25.99 7.48 -13.00
CA GLU A 185 26.62 8.16 -11.85
C GLU A 185 25.62 8.70 -10.84
N GLN A 186 24.44 9.14 -11.29
CA GLN A 186 23.36 9.59 -10.41
C GLN A 186 22.52 8.44 -9.86
N LEU A 187 22.26 7.41 -10.69
CA LEU A 187 21.39 6.30 -10.35
C LEU A 187 22.04 5.32 -9.36
N ALA A 188 23.34 5.07 -9.54
CA ALA A 188 24.08 4.09 -8.77
C ALA A 188 24.04 4.37 -7.24
N PRO A 189 24.43 5.56 -6.74
CA PRO A 189 24.40 5.82 -5.31
C PRO A 189 22.98 5.80 -4.73
N LEU A 190 21.99 6.28 -5.49
CA LEU A 190 20.58 6.26 -5.04
C LEU A 190 20.07 4.82 -4.90
N GLY A 191 20.33 3.98 -5.91
CA GLY A 191 19.94 2.58 -5.88
C GLY A 191 20.64 1.78 -4.79
N GLN A 192 21.92 2.05 -4.54
CA GLN A 192 22.67 1.40 -3.45
C GLN A 192 22.08 1.75 -2.08
N HIS A 193 21.79 3.02 -1.82
CA HIS A 193 21.15 3.43 -0.56
C HIS A 193 19.75 2.81 -0.37
N LEU A 194 18.95 2.75 -1.45
CA LEU A 194 17.62 2.14 -1.39
C LEU A 194 17.70 0.64 -1.14
N TYR A 195 18.65 -0.05 -1.76
CA TYR A 195 18.92 -1.46 -1.50
C TYR A 195 19.27 -1.71 -0.03
N GLU A 196 20.19 -0.94 0.55
CA GLU A 196 20.57 -1.09 1.96
C GLU A 196 19.38 -0.87 2.89
N LYS A 197 18.57 0.15 2.64
CA LYS A 197 17.35 0.40 3.42
C LYS A 197 16.33 -0.74 3.31
N ARG A 198 16.13 -1.30 2.11
CA ARG A 198 15.26 -2.47 1.93
C ARG A 198 15.80 -3.70 2.66
N ARG A 199 17.11 -3.93 2.59
CA ARG A 199 17.76 -5.06 3.27
C ARG A 199 17.56 -4.98 4.78
N VAL A 200 17.88 -3.84 5.39
CA VAL A 200 17.68 -3.60 6.83
C VAL A 200 16.21 -3.76 7.22
N PHE A 201 15.31 -3.13 6.47
CA PHE A 201 13.87 -3.27 6.71
C PHE A 201 13.41 -4.73 6.67
N MET A 202 13.88 -5.51 5.72
CA MET A 202 13.52 -6.93 5.62
C MET A 202 14.05 -7.77 6.76
N GLU A 203 15.23 -7.47 7.30
CA GLU A 203 15.76 -8.12 8.50
C GLU A 203 14.85 -7.93 9.73
N GLU A 204 14.20 -6.78 9.85
CA GLU A 204 13.22 -6.49 10.90
C GLU A 204 11.82 -7.03 10.60
N PHE A 205 11.42 -7.00 9.33
CA PHE A 205 10.10 -7.45 8.89
C PHE A 205 9.91 -8.96 8.95
N LEU A 206 10.92 -9.74 8.61
CA LEU A 206 10.83 -11.19 8.51
C LEU A 206 10.47 -11.90 9.83
N PRO A 207 11.05 -11.58 10.99
CA PRO A 207 10.65 -12.16 12.26
C PRO A 207 9.19 -11.85 12.60
N VAL A 208 8.74 -10.60 12.36
CA VAL A 208 7.36 -10.19 12.59
C VAL A 208 6.40 -10.96 11.69
N PHE A 209 6.75 -11.12 10.41
CA PHE A 209 5.95 -11.91 9.46
C PHE A 209 5.85 -13.38 9.90
N SER A 210 6.94 -14.00 10.31
CA SER A 210 6.96 -15.39 10.76
C SER A 210 6.07 -15.59 11.99
N GLU A 211 6.10 -14.67 12.95
CA GLU A 211 5.23 -14.69 14.13
C GLU A 211 3.75 -14.58 13.75
N GLN A 212 3.39 -13.61 12.85
CA GLN A 212 2.01 -13.44 12.41
C GLN A 212 1.49 -14.65 11.64
N TYR A 213 2.32 -15.23 10.77
CA TYR A 213 1.90 -16.41 10.02
C TYR A 213 1.72 -17.62 10.92
N ALA A 214 2.65 -17.87 11.85
CA ALA A 214 2.52 -18.96 12.81
C ALA A 214 1.23 -18.84 13.64
N TYR A 215 0.87 -17.63 14.05
CA TYR A 215 -0.37 -17.38 14.77
C TYR A 215 -1.61 -17.74 13.94
N ILE A 216 -1.67 -17.30 12.67
CA ILE A 216 -2.82 -17.51 11.76
C ILE A 216 -2.94 -18.97 11.33
N SER A 217 -1.81 -19.66 11.07
CA SER A 217 -1.78 -21.04 10.59
C SER A 217 -1.84 -22.08 11.71
N GLY A 218 -1.74 -21.63 12.97
CA GLY A 218 -1.60 -22.52 14.13
C GLY A 218 -0.25 -23.24 14.17
N GLY A 219 0.79 -22.71 13.54
CA GLY A 219 2.14 -23.25 13.55
C GLY A 219 2.34 -24.55 12.74
N LYS A 220 1.37 -24.93 11.91
CA LYS A 220 1.37 -26.21 11.17
C LYS A 220 2.12 -26.20 9.85
N GLU A 221 2.46 -25.03 9.35
CA GLU A 221 3.00 -24.82 8.00
C GLU A 221 4.27 -23.98 8.06
N ARG A 222 5.24 -24.29 7.22
CA ARG A 222 6.47 -23.50 7.08
C ARG A 222 6.37 -22.62 5.87
N VAL A 223 6.47 -21.30 6.08
CA VAL A 223 6.54 -20.32 4.99
C VAL A 223 7.87 -19.61 5.01
N ASN A 224 8.28 -19.15 3.86
CA ASN A 224 9.44 -18.29 3.68
C ASN A 224 9.06 -17.04 2.89
N LEU A 225 9.62 -15.92 3.31
CA LEU A 225 9.56 -14.65 2.62
C LEU A 225 11.00 -14.17 2.44
N GLN A 226 11.46 -14.07 1.21
CA GLN A 226 12.84 -13.72 0.90
C GLN A 226 12.87 -12.47 0.01
N TYR A 227 13.76 -11.54 0.33
CA TYR A 227 14.09 -10.41 -0.54
C TYR A 227 15.19 -10.81 -1.51
N GLU A 228 14.91 -10.69 -2.80
CA GLU A 228 15.88 -10.93 -3.86
C GLU A 228 16.29 -9.62 -4.54
N SER A 229 17.60 -9.43 -4.69
CA SER A 229 18.18 -8.31 -5.42
C SER A 229 19.48 -8.72 -6.11
N GLN A 230 19.71 -8.19 -7.29
CA GLN A 230 21.00 -8.30 -7.98
C GLN A 230 22.13 -7.65 -7.16
N LEU A 231 21.77 -6.68 -6.30
CA LEU A 231 22.73 -5.97 -5.45
C LEU A 231 23.23 -6.82 -4.26
N HIS A 232 22.73 -8.02 -4.05
CA HIS A 232 23.35 -8.97 -3.12
C HIS A 232 24.74 -9.43 -3.57
N GLN A 233 25.00 -9.40 -4.87
CA GLN A 233 26.22 -9.95 -5.48
C GLN A 233 27.20 -8.88 -5.96
N SER A 234 26.71 -7.69 -6.35
CA SER A 234 27.52 -6.62 -6.92
C SER A 234 26.88 -5.25 -6.66
N ASP A 235 27.70 -4.21 -6.61
CA ASP A 235 27.18 -2.83 -6.51
C ASP A 235 26.49 -2.38 -7.80
N LEU A 236 25.60 -1.38 -7.70
CA LEU A 236 24.81 -0.94 -8.82
C LEU A 236 25.63 -0.27 -9.92
N ALA A 237 26.73 0.42 -9.59
CA ALA A 237 27.58 1.06 -10.60
C ALA A 237 28.23 0.01 -11.52
N THR A 238 28.72 -1.07 -10.93
CA THR A 238 29.28 -2.21 -11.66
C THR A 238 28.21 -2.90 -12.52
N LEU A 239 27.03 -3.17 -11.95
CA LEU A 239 25.92 -3.79 -12.70
C LEU A 239 25.46 -2.94 -13.89
N LEU A 240 25.35 -1.62 -13.77
CA LEU A 240 24.96 -0.73 -14.86
C LEU A 240 26.00 -0.73 -15.99
N ARG A 241 27.29 -0.67 -15.63
CA ARG A 241 28.40 -0.71 -16.60
C ARG A 241 28.42 -2.04 -17.38
N GLU A 242 28.30 -3.16 -16.69
CA GLU A 242 28.34 -4.50 -17.29
C GLU A 242 27.14 -4.81 -18.19
N ASN A 243 25.98 -4.20 -17.90
CA ASN A 243 24.76 -4.43 -18.64
C ASN A 243 24.43 -3.32 -19.67
N THR A 244 25.36 -2.41 -19.97
CA THR A 244 25.13 -1.30 -20.92
C THR A 244 24.61 -1.77 -22.27
N GLU A 245 25.25 -2.77 -22.89
CA GLU A 245 24.84 -3.28 -24.20
C GLU A 245 23.49 -4.01 -24.15
N ARG A 246 23.20 -4.70 -23.05
CA ARG A 246 21.90 -5.33 -22.82
C ARG A 246 20.80 -4.28 -22.67
N ASP A 247 21.05 -3.20 -21.93
CA ASP A 247 20.11 -2.09 -21.73
C ASP A 247 19.81 -1.38 -23.07
N ARG A 248 20.84 -1.16 -23.89
CA ARG A 248 20.69 -0.59 -25.24
C ARG A 248 19.80 -1.46 -26.13
N SER A 249 20.07 -2.77 -26.15
CA SER A 249 19.28 -3.71 -26.93
C SER A 249 17.84 -3.82 -26.45
N ALA A 250 17.63 -3.77 -25.13
CA ALA A 250 16.32 -3.83 -24.50
C ALA A 250 15.56 -2.48 -24.53
N GLN A 251 16.25 -1.35 -24.76
CA GLN A 251 15.72 0.02 -24.71
C GLN A 251 15.20 0.44 -23.31
N TYR A 252 15.66 -0.22 -22.26
CA TYR A 252 15.39 0.10 -20.86
C TYR A 252 16.45 -0.49 -19.93
N THR A 253 16.54 0.04 -18.72
CA THR A 253 17.48 -0.43 -17.69
C THR A 253 17.06 -1.82 -17.19
N THR A 254 17.97 -2.80 -17.33
CA THR A 254 17.71 -4.21 -16.99
C THR A 254 18.20 -4.60 -15.61
N THR A 255 18.93 -3.73 -14.91
CA THR A 255 19.56 -3.98 -13.62
C THR A 255 19.25 -2.91 -12.61
N GLY A 256 19.18 -3.26 -11.31
CA GLY A 256 18.96 -2.34 -10.21
C GLY A 256 17.71 -2.64 -9.40
N ILE A 257 17.44 -1.85 -8.37
CA ILE A 257 16.39 -2.08 -7.37
C ILE A 257 14.96 -2.16 -7.93
N HIS A 258 14.73 -1.64 -9.13
CA HIS A 258 13.46 -1.76 -9.85
C HIS A 258 13.26 -3.16 -10.48
N LYS A 259 14.24 -4.05 -10.34
CA LYS A 259 14.19 -5.47 -10.70
C LYS A 259 14.11 -6.40 -9.49
N ASP A 260 14.24 -5.87 -8.28
CA ASP A 260 14.13 -6.67 -7.06
C ASP A 260 12.79 -7.40 -6.96
N ASP A 261 12.75 -8.45 -6.15
CA ASP A 261 11.55 -9.21 -5.87
C ASP A 261 11.44 -9.63 -4.40
N LEU A 262 10.23 -9.99 -3.99
CA LEU A 262 9.94 -10.72 -2.77
C LEU A 262 9.46 -12.12 -3.14
N LEU A 263 10.22 -13.15 -2.79
CA LEU A 263 9.83 -14.53 -3.02
C LEU A 263 8.95 -15.01 -1.88
N PHE A 264 7.82 -15.57 -2.24
CA PHE A 264 6.84 -16.16 -1.32
C PHE A 264 6.83 -17.67 -1.50
N GLU A 265 7.18 -18.40 -0.44
CA GLU A 265 7.30 -19.85 -0.47
C GLU A 265 6.49 -20.50 0.67
N ILE A 266 6.05 -21.71 0.42
CA ILE A 266 5.46 -22.62 1.38
C ILE A 266 6.11 -23.99 1.23
N GLU A 267 6.59 -24.58 2.34
CA GLU A 267 7.32 -25.87 2.36
C GLU A 267 8.46 -25.95 1.34
N GLY A 268 9.13 -24.80 1.07
CA GLY A 268 10.22 -24.69 0.09
C GLY A 268 9.78 -24.57 -1.37
N PHE A 269 8.48 -24.41 -1.63
CA PHE A 269 7.94 -24.26 -2.99
C PHE A 269 7.25 -22.89 -3.18
N PRO A 270 7.24 -22.34 -4.41
CA PRO A 270 6.58 -21.07 -4.70
C PRO A 270 5.10 -21.07 -4.30
N MET A 271 4.71 -20.14 -3.44
CA MET A 271 3.34 -19.97 -2.91
C MET A 271 2.30 -19.86 -4.04
N LYS A 272 2.63 -19.16 -5.12
CA LYS A 272 1.75 -18.99 -6.29
C LYS A 272 1.28 -20.30 -6.89
N LYS A 273 2.16 -21.32 -6.93
CA LYS A 273 1.92 -22.57 -7.63
C LYS A 273 1.45 -23.70 -6.70
N TYR A 274 1.96 -23.74 -5.48
CA TYR A 274 1.78 -24.85 -4.56
C TYR A 274 0.90 -24.51 -3.35
N GLY A 275 0.74 -23.24 -3.02
CA GLY A 275 -0.12 -22.83 -1.91
C GLY A 275 -1.60 -23.01 -2.24
N SER A 276 -2.35 -23.69 -1.34
CA SER A 276 -3.81 -23.71 -1.41
C SER A 276 -4.40 -22.30 -1.28
N GLN A 277 -5.64 -22.10 -1.68
CA GLN A 277 -6.30 -20.80 -1.53
C GLN A 277 -6.34 -20.32 -0.08
N GLY A 278 -6.55 -21.24 0.89
CA GLY A 278 -6.51 -20.93 2.30
C GLY A 278 -5.13 -20.48 2.78
N GLN A 279 -4.07 -21.17 2.34
CA GLN A 279 -2.67 -20.83 2.65
C GLN A 279 -2.28 -19.48 2.06
N GLN A 280 -2.64 -19.22 0.80
CA GLN A 280 -2.39 -17.92 0.16
C GLN A 280 -3.06 -16.77 0.93
N LYS A 281 -4.31 -16.97 1.39
CA LYS A 281 -5.03 -15.97 2.20
C LYS A 281 -4.36 -15.76 3.56
N SER A 282 -3.99 -16.83 4.26
CA SER A 282 -3.26 -16.74 5.53
C SER A 282 -1.95 -16.00 5.38
N PHE A 283 -1.22 -16.24 4.28
CA PHE A 283 0.02 -15.56 3.95
C PHE A 283 -0.19 -14.05 3.77
N LEU A 284 -1.21 -13.66 3.00
CA LEU A 284 -1.53 -12.25 2.76
C LEU A 284 -1.98 -11.53 4.02
N ILE A 285 -2.80 -12.17 4.86
CA ILE A 285 -3.20 -11.61 6.14
C ILE A 285 -1.99 -11.41 7.05
N ALA A 286 -1.10 -12.42 7.16
CA ALA A 286 0.12 -12.31 7.95
C ALA A 286 1.00 -11.16 7.45
N LEU A 287 1.14 -11.01 6.13
CA LEU A 287 1.90 -9.92 5.51
C LEU A 287 1.34 -8.53 5.90
N LYS A 288 0.01 -8.38 5.88
CA LYS A 288 -0.67 -7.12 6.23
C LYS A 288 -0.66 -6.84 7.73
N LEU A 289 -0.78 -7.87 8.57
CA LEU A 289 -0.63 -7.69 10.02
C LEU A 289 0.80 -7.35 10.41
N SER A 290 1.78 -7.87 9.68
CA SER A 290 3.19 -7.48 9.86
C SER A 290 3.41 -6.03 9.45
N GLN A 291 2.84 -5.60 8.32
CA GLN A 291 2.80 -4.18 7.94
C GLN A 291 2.21 -3.32 9.07
N PHE A 292 1.07 -3.74 9.63
CA PHE A 292 0.43 -3.02 10.73
C PHE A 292 1.34 -2.89 11.95
N LYS A 293 1.95 -4.00 12.39
CA LYS A 293 2.85 -4.01 13.55
C LYS A 293 4.07 -3.11 13.34
N ILE A 294 4.73 -3.21 12.20
CA ILE A 294 5.89 -2.36 11.89
C ILE A 294 5.50 -0.88 11.85
N LEU A 295 4.40 -0.53 11.19
CA LEU A 295 3.94 0.86 11.16
C LEU A 295 3.64 1.39 12.57
N GLN A 296 3.03 0.57 13.43
CA GLN A 296 2.73 0.94 14.80
C GLN A 296 4.00 1.15 15.63
N GLN A 297 4.98 0.27 15.50
CA GLN A 297 6.25 0.33 16.21
C GLN A 297 7.09 1.54 15.78
N GLU A 298 7.27 1.73 14.49
CA GLU A 298 8.11 2.77 13.93
C GLU A 298 7.53 4.20 14.09
N LEU A 299 6.21 4.33 13.94
CA LEU A 299 5.56 5.64 13.99
C LEU A 299 5.05 6.01 15.40
N GLY A 300 4.95 5.05 16.31
CA GLY A 300 4.30 5.26 17.62
C GLY A 300 2.81 5.61 17.51
N ILE A 301 2.21 5.42 16.32
CA ILE A 301 0.81 5.72 16.01
C ILE A 301 0.16 4.43 15.54
N THR A 302 -0.99 4.09 16.14
CA THR A 302 -1.76 2.94 15.69
C THR A 302 -2.40 3.21 14.34
N PRO A 303 -2.11 2.41 13.29
CA PRO A 303 -2.70 2.59 11.97
C PRO A 303 -4.21 2.36 11.98
N ILE A 304 -4.94 3.06 11.11
CA ILE A 304 -6.33 2.74 10.79
C ILE A 304 -6.34 1.49 9.90
N VAL A 305 -7.22 0.53 10.23
CA VAL A 305 -7.33 -0.73 9.48
C VAL A 305 -8.61 -0.71 8.63
N LEU A 306 -8.46 -1.07 7.37
CA LEU A 306 -9.51 -1.11 6.37
C LEU A 306 -9.65 -2.56 5.89
N LEU A 307 -10.81 -3.19 6.11
CA LEU A 307 -11.09 -4.56 5.72
C LEU A 307 -12.18 -4.58 4.65
N ASP A 308 -11.76 -4.85 3.41
CA ASP A 308 -12.65 -4.87 2.27
C ASP A 308 -13.11 -6.30 1.95
N ASP A 309 -14.42 -6.55 2.06
CA ASP A 309 -15.11 -7.80 1.66
C ASP A 309 -14.42 -9.09 2.15
N ILE A 310 -13.96 -9.07 3.41
CA ILE A 310 -13.17 -10.17 3.98
C ILE A 310 -13.99 -11.41 4.29
N PHE A 311 -15.28 -11.23 4.63
CA PHE A 311 -16.16 -12.31 5.05
C PHE A 311 -16.44 -13.32 3.94
N ASP A 312 -16.50 -12.90 2.68
CA ASP A 312 -16.72 -13.79 1.55
C ASP A 312 -15.48 -14.60 1.17
N LYS A 313 -14.32 -14.24 1.70
CA LYS A 313 -13.03 -14.82 1.33
C LYS A 313 -12.38 -15.64 2.43
N LEU A 314 -12.82 -15.50 3.69
CA LEU A 314 -12.29 -16.20 4.86
C LEU A 314 -13.38 -17.06 5.49
N ASP A 315 -12.98 -18.17 6.12
CA ASP A 315 -13.87 -18.91 7.01
C ASP A 315 -14.11 -18.10 8.30
N ASP A 316 -15.24 -18.37 8.95
CA ASP A 316 -15.68 -17.64 10.16
C ASP A 316 -14.63 -17.67 11.28
N THR A 317 -13.86 -18.75 11.39
CA THR A 317 -12.79 -18.90 12.38
C THR A 317 -11.68 -17.89 12.13
N ARG A 318 -11.21 -17.77 10.89
CA ARG A 318 -10.15 -16.80 10.50
C ARG A 318 -10.64 -15.37 10.59
N VAL A 319 -11.88 -15.10 10.20
CA VAL A 319 -12.48 -13.77 10.38
C VAL A 319 -12.52 -13.41 11.87
N THR A 320 -13.01 -14.31 12.71
CA THR A 320 -13.05 -14.10 14.16
C THR A 320 -11.65 -13.88 14.73
N GLN A 321 -10.66 -14.67 14.32
CA GLN A 321 -9.27 -14.48 14.72
C GLN A 321 -8.72 -13.13 14.27
N LEU A 322 -8.98 -12.72 13.01
CA LEU A 322 -8.55 -11.43 12.48
C LEU A 322 -9.20 -10.28 13.26
N VAL A 323 -10.52 -10.35 13.48
CA VAL A 323 -11.24 -9.32 14.24
C VAL A 323 -10.79 -9.30 15.69
N GLN A 324 -10.57 -10.46 16.33
CA GLN A 324 -10.01 -10.53 17.68
C GLN A 324 -8.58 -9.98 17.75
N LEU A 325 -7.71 -10.31 16.80
CA LEU A 325 -6.36 -9.73 16.71
C LEU A 325 -6.42 -8.21 16.61
N VAL A 326 -7.34 -7.72 15.77
CA VAL A 326 -7.56 -6.29 15.56
C VAL A 326 -8.21 -5.63 16.78
N THR A 327 -8.88 -6.38 17.64
CA THR A 327 -9.58 -5.86 18.83
C THR A 327 -8.87 -6.10 20.16
N GLN A 328 -7.87 -7.02 20.21
CA GLN A 328 -7.06 -7.24 21.41
C GLN A 328 -6.11 -6.08 21.67
N LYS A 329 -6.45 -5.25 22.66
CA LYS A 329 -5.61 -4.29 23.38
C LYS A 329 -4.63 -3.46 22.52
N HIS A 330 -5.07 -2.43 21.85
CA HIS A 330 -4.29 -1.36 21.19
C HIS A 330 -4.52 -1.19 19.68
N PHE A 331 -5.58 -1.75 19.14
CA PHE A 331 -5.97 -1.40 17.78
C PHE A 331 -6.65 -0.03 17.75
N GLY A 332 -6.32 0.71 16.69
CA GLY A 332 -6.97 1.96 16.37
C GLY A 332 -8.39 1.73 15.81
N GLN A 333 -8.76 2.58 14.91
CA GLN A 333 -10.06 2.51 14.26
C GLN A 333 -10.05 1.45 13.16
N LEU A 334 -11.17 0.71 13.07
CA LEU A 334 -11.41 -0.35 12.10
C LEU A 334 -12.61 0.02 11.21
N PHE A 335 -12.45 -0.16 9.90
CA PHE A 335 -13.52 -0.08 8.92
C PHE A 335 -13.66 -1.44 8.24
N ILE A 336 -14.89 -1.93 8.12
CA ILE A 336 -15.21 -3.22 7.49
C ILE A 336 -16.28 -2.99 6.44
N THR A 337 -16.15 -3.61 5.27
CA THR A 337 -17.23 -3.70 4.28
C THR A 337 -17.76 -5.12 4.21
N ASP A 338 -19.08 -5.28 4.11
CA ASP A 338 -19.74 -6.58 3.89
C ASP A 338 -21.09 -6.39 3.17
N THR A 339 -21.57 -7.44 2.53
CA THR A 339 -22.92 -7.52 1.96
C THR A 339 -23.96 -8.00 2.98
N HIS A 340 -23.53 -8.74 4.01
CA HIS A 340 -24.41 -9.39 5.00
C HIS A 340 -24.34 -8.71 6.37
N SER A 341 -25.26 -7.77 6.63
CA SER A 341 -25.31 -7.02 7.88
C SER A 341 -25.39 -7.89 9.14
N GLN A 342 -26.21 -8.95 9.12
CA GLN A 342 -26.41 -9.84 10.29
C GLN A 342 -25.12 -10.59 10.66
N ARG A 343 -24.38 -11.10 9.65
CA ARG A 343 -23.11 -11.81 9.88
C ARG A 343 -22.07 -10.86 10.46
N THR A 344 -21.89 -9.70 9.83
CA THR A 344 -20.97 -8.67 10.31
C THR A 344 -21.29 -8.24 11.72
N GLU A 345 -22.57 -7.98 12.01
CA GLU A 345 -23.01 -7.57 13.34
C GLU A 345 -22.73 -8.63 14.40
N ALA A 346 -22.98 -9.92 14.10
CA ALA A 346 -22.70 -11.03 15.02
C ALA A 346 -21.21 -11.09 15.39
N VAL A 347 -20.31 -10.98 14.40
CA VAL A 347 -18.86 -11.00 14.62
C VAL A 347 -18.42 -9.77 15.42
N VAL A 348 -18.90 -8.59 15.08
CA VAL A 348 -18.48 -7.36 15.75
C VAL A 348 -18.99 -7.31 17.19
N LYS A 349 -20.24 -7.75 17.47
CA LYS A 349 -20.78 -7.88 18.82
C LYS A 349 -19.95 -8.80 19.70
N SER A 350 -19.37 -9.87 19.13
CA SER A 350 -18.53 -10.80 19.89
C SER A 350 -17.24 -10.16 20.44
N THR A 351 -16.83 -9.01 19.95
CA THR A 351 -15.64 -8.28 20.41
C THR A 351 -15.87 -7.50 21.70
N GLY A 352 -17.12 -7.20 22.04
CA GLY A 352 -17.49 -6.35 23.18
C GLY A 352 -17.14 -4.86 23.01
N LEU A 353 -16.68 -4.45 21.82
CA LEU A 353 -16.34 -3.04 21.51
C LEU A 353 -17.55 -2.28 20.94
N ALA A 354 -17.52 -0.95 21.09
CA ALA A 354 -18.47 -0.08 20.41
C ALA A 354 -18.32 -0.21 18.90
N TYR A 355 -19.42 -0.25 18.17
CA TYR A 355 -19.42 -0.30 16.71
C TYR A 355 -20.57 0.54 16.12
N GLU A 356 -20.40 0.91 14.86
CA GLU A 356 -21.41 1.59 14.05
C GLU A 356 -21.73 0.73 12.83
N LEU A 357 -23.01 0.52 12.53
CA LEU A 357 -23.49 -0.07 11.29
C LEU A 357 -24.01 1.03 10.38
N ILE A 358 -23.33 1.20 9.25
CA ILE A 358 -23.62 2.26 8.28
C ILE A 358 -24.17 1.60 7.01
N GLN A 359 -25.45 1.84 6.74
CA GLN A 359 -26.08 1.39 5.49
C GLN A 359 -25.60 2.26 4.34
N VAL A 360 -24.95 1.65 3.34
CA VAL A 360 -24.56 2.32 2.09
C VAL A 360 -25.59 1.98 1.03
N THR A 361 -26.16 3.00 0.40
CA THR A 361 -27.23 2.88 -0.62
C THR A 361 -26.85 3.59 -1.90
#